data_e6b01af06800bb555a44548a2d4b4746
#
_entry.id   e6b01af06800bb555a44548a2d4b4746
#
_cell.length_a   1.000
_cell.length_b   1.000
_cell.length_c   1.000
_cell.angle_alpha   90.00
_cell.angle_beta   90.00
_cell.angle_gamma   90.00
#
_symmetry.space_group_name_H-M   'P 1'
#
loop_
_entity.id
_entity.type
_entity.pdbx_description
1 polymer ?
#
loop_
_entity_poly.entity_id
_entity_poly.type
_entity_poly.pdbx_seq_one_letter_code
_entity_poly.pdbx_strand_id
1 'polypeptide(L)'
;FRWAFIASRRNLPGLNFTVVLAGIITGVPVGVGEPVFDKLDAKLAQAVMSIGAVKAIEIGDGTAVVSSIGSDNNDNFYMDGDTVKKRTNHSGGTLGGMSDGSPILIRASFKPTPSIFQAQDTVTRAHEEIVMEIKGRHDPIIGPRAVVVVESMCAITVLDLLMQNATAKLDNLKRIYRS
;
A
#
# COMPACT_ATOMS: atom_id res chain seq x y z
N PHE A 1 12.60 6.50 7.66
CA PHE A 1 11.81 5.74 6.69
C PHE A 1 12.74 5.25 5.59
N ARG A 2 12.74 3.95 5.32
CA ARG A 2 13.42 3.37 4.16
C ARG A 2 12.38 2.69 3.27
N TRP A 3 12.44 2.95 1.99
CA TRP A 3 11.57 2.39 0.97
C TRP A 3 12.38 1.47 0.07
N ALA A 4 11.85 0.32 -0.25
CA ALA A 4 12.36 -0.54 -1.30
C ALA A 4 11.18 -0.94 -2.19
N PHE A 5 11.32 -0.73 -3.48
CA PHE A 5 10.30 -1.09 -4.46
C PHE A 5 10.77 -2.24 -5.33
N ILE A 6 9.92 -3.24 -5.47
CA ILE A 6 10.10 -4.33 -6.41
C ILE A 6 8.94 -4.26 -7.41
N ALA A 7 9.25 -3.96 -8.67
CA ALA A 7 8.28 -4.06 -9.74
C ALA A 7 8.26 -5.49 -10.28
N SER A 8 7.14 -6.18 -10.16
CA SER A 8 6.94 -7.47 -10.79
C SER A 8 6.30 -7.30 -12.17
N ARG A 9 6.91 -7.91 -13.20
CA ARG A 9 6.40 -7.95 -14.58
C ARG A 9 5.70 -9.27 -14.83
N ARG A 10 4.47 -9.24 -15.32
CA ARG A 10 3.93 -10.34 -16.12
C ARG A 10 3.94 -9.91 -17.59
N ASN A 11 4.80 -10.55 -18.38
CA ASN A 11 4.79 -10.40 -19.84
C ASN A 11 3.76 -11.37 -20.41
N LEU A 12 2.71 -10.82 -21.02
CA LEU A 12 1.84 -11.56 -21.91
C LEU A 12 2.05 -10.97 -23.31
N PRO A 13 2.31 -11.79 -24.36
CA PRO A 13 2.51 -11.29 -25.71
C PRO A 13 1.33 -10.44 -26.18
N GLY A 14 1.61 -9.21 -26.65
CA GLY A 14 0.59 -8.30 -27.19
C GLY A 14 -0.18 -7.47 -26.17
N LEU A 15 0.13 -7.54 -24.86
CA LEU A 15 -0.55 -6.80 -23.79
C LEU A 15 0.38 -5.82 -23.09
N ASN A 16 -0.18 -4.68 -22.66
CA ASN A 16 0.49 -3.72 -21.80
C ASN A 16 0.85 -4.34 -20.45
N PHE A 17 1.93 -3.86 -19.86
CA PHE A 17 2.46 -4.40 -18.61
C PHE A 17 1.54 -4.12 -17.42
N THR A 18 1.20 -5.15 -16.68
CA THR A 18 0.65 -5.02 -15.32
C THR A 18 1.78 -4.73 -14.34
N VAL A 19 1.57 -3.81 -13.42
CA VAL A 19 2.57 -3.42 -12.42
C VAL A 19 2.03 -3.74 -11.03
N VAL A 20 2.84 -4.44 -10.26
CA VAL A 20 2.68 -4.55 -8.80
C VAL A 20 3.86 -3.84 -8.16
N LEU A 21 3.58 -2.81 -7.38
CA LEU A 21 4.57 -2.12 -6.56
C LEU A 21 4.54 -2.70 -5.16
N ALA A 22 5.68 -3.19 -4.69
CA ALA A 22 5.87 -3.60 -3.30
C ALA A 22 6.64 -2.50 -2.56
N GLY A 23 6.12 -2.10 -1.42
CA GLY A 23 6.73 -1.11 -0.53
C GLY A 23 6.99 -1.68 0.86
N ILE A 24 8.07 -1.25 1.49
CA ILE A 24 8.43 -1.58 2.87
C ILE A 24 8.60 -0.29 3.65
N ILE A 25 7.81 -0.10 4.70
CA ILE A 25 7.94 1.04 5.62
C ILE A 25 8.60 0.55 6.90
N THR A 26 9.71 1.16 7.29
CA THR A 26 10.44 0.81 8.52
C THR A 26 10.53 1.98 9.47
N GLY A 27 10.74 1.71 10.77
CA GLY A 27 10.92 2.76 11.78
C GLY A 27 9.63 3.36 12.30
N VAL A 28 8.47 2.76 12.04
CA VAL A 28 7.22 3.14 12.67
C VAL A 28 7.20 2.57 14.08
N PRO A 29 7.01 3.41 15.13
CA PRO A 29 6.92 2.90 16.49
C PRO A 29 5.67 2.05 16.70
N VAL A 30 5.69 1.21 17.73
CA VAL A 30 4.53 0.39 18.12
C VAL A 30 3.36 1.27 18.52
N GLY A 31 2.14 0.90 18.10
CA GLY A 31 0.88 1.52 18.54
C GLY A 31 0.40 2.70 17.69
N VAL A 32 0.90 2.86 16.47
CA VAL A 32 0.41 3.88 15.51
C VAL A 32 -0.79 3.34 14.75
N GLY A 33 -1.90 4.02 14.83
CA GLY A 33 -3.20 3.66 14.27
C GLY A 33 -4.29 3.68 15.33
N GLU A 34 -5.53 3.95 14.96
CA GLU A 34 -6.67 4.11 15.85
C GLU A 34 -7.75 3.03 15.55
N PRO A 35 -7.76 1.91 16.29
CA PRO A 35 -8.89 0.99 16.22
C PRO A 35 -10.16 1.69 16.75
N VAL A 36 -11.35 1.51 16.16
CA VAL A 36 -11.77 0.51 15.18
C VAL A 36 -11.79 1.07 13.76
N PHE A 37 -11.99 2.38 13.58
CA PHE A 37 -12.31 2.98 12.28
C PHE A 37 -11.08 3.51 11.53
N ASP A 38 -10.04 3.94 12.25
CA ASP A 38 -8.84 4.56 11.68
C ASP A 38 -7.61 3.66 11.85
N LYS A 39 -7.79 2.37 11.61
CA LYS A 39 -6.71 1.37 11.61
C LYS A 39 -5.62 1.77 10.61
N LEU A 40 -4.36 1.52 10.96
CA LEU A 40 -3.21 1.84 10.13
C LEU A 40 -3.29 1.19 8.74
N ASP A 41 -3.62 -0.11 8.68
CA ASP A 41 -3.79 -0.86 7.44
C ASP A 41 -4.94 -0.32 6.58
N ALA A 42 -6.07 0.02 7.21
CA ALA A 42 -7.23 0.61 6.52
C ALA A 42 -6.92 2.00 5.96
N LYS A 43 -6.22 2.86 6.71
CA LYS A 43 -5.80 4.19 6.23
C LYS A 43 -4.78 4.12 5.11
N LEU A 44 -3.80 3.22 5.21
CA LEU A 44 -2.86 2.96 4.12
C LEU A 44 -3.59 2.45 2.86
N ALA A 45 -4.55 1.53 3.04
CA ALA A 45 -5.36 1.04 1.94
C ALA A 45 -6.18 2.16 1.29
N GLN A 46 -6.84 3.01 2.08
CA GLN A 46 -7.59 4.16 1.59
C GLN A 46 -6.70 5.12 0.78
N ALA A 47 -5.54 5.47 1.33
CA ALA A 47 -4.62 6.39 0.69
C ALA A 47 -4.08 5.85 -0.64
N VAL A 48 -3.66 4.60 -0.67
CA VAL A 48 -3.12 3.97 -1.88
C VAL A 48 -4.21 3.71 -2.92
N MET A 49 -5.42 3.30 -2.50
CA MET A 49 -6.57 3.12 -3.41
C MET A 49 -7.06 4.44 -4.03
N SER A 50 -6.78 5.59 -3.42
CA SER A 50 -7.09 6.90 -4.02
C SER A 50 -6.23 7.25 -5.22
N ILE A 51 -5.11 6.56 -5.42
CA ILE A 51 -4.20 6.78 -6.56
C ILE A 51 -4.85 6.25 -7.84
N GLY A 52 -4.85 7.07 -8.90
CA GLY A 52 -5.38 6.66 -10.19
C GLY A 52 -4.72 5.38 -10.71
N ALA A 53 -5.52 4.50 -11.31
CA ALA A 53 -5.13 3.20 -11.85
C ALA A 53 -4.79 2.12 -10.81
N VAL A 54 -4.75 2.37 -9.51
CA VAL A 54 -4.71 1.32 -8.49
C VAL A 54 -6.01 0.53 -8.50
N LYS A 55 -5.92 -0.80 -8.41
CA LYS A 55 -7.05 -1.72 -8.42
C LYS A 55 -7.06 -2.70 -7.25
N ALA A 56 -5.92 -2.89 -6.61
CA ALA A 56 -5.84 -3.67 -5.37
C ALA A 56 -4.69 -3.15 -4.51
N ILE A 57 -4.83 -3.37 -3.22
CA ILE A 57 -3.78 -3.20 -2.23
C ILE A 57 -3.78 -4.44 -1.33
N GLU A 58 -2.59 -4.87 -0.94
CA GLU A 58 -2.38 -5.95 0.02
C GLU A 58 -1.44 -5.46 1.13
N ILE A 59 -1.70 -5.90 2.35
CA ILE A 59 -0.86 -5.69 3.53
C ILE A 59 -0.35 -7.06 3.98
N GLY A 60 0.93 -7.17 4.31
CA GLY A 60 1.56 -8.44 4.68
C GLY A 60 1.47 -9.47 3.58
N ASP A 61 1.02 -10.67 3.89
CA ASP A 61 0.84 -11.76 2.92
C ASP A 61 -0.34 -11.52 1.97
N GLY A 62 -1.25 -10.57 2.30
CA GLY A 62 -2.37 -10.21 1.45
C GLY A 62 -3.25 -11.40 1.11
N THR A 63 -3.56 -11.62 -0.17
CA THR A 63 -4.42 -12.72 -0.61
C THR A 63 -3.81 -14.11 -0.42
N ALA A 64 -2.49 -14.23 -0.19
CA ALA A 64 -1.85 -15.53 0.06
C ALA A 64 -2.33 -16.19 1.36
N VAL A 65 -2.88 -15.42 2.32
CA VAL A 65 -3.43 -15.96 3.58
C VAL A 65 -4.57 -16.95 3.37
N VAL A 66 -5.25 -16.92 2.22
CA VAL A 66 -6.37 -17.83 1.90
C VAL A 66 -5.92 -19.31 1.85
N SER A 67 -4.67 -19.56 1.52
CA SER A 67 -4.08 -20.90 1.49
C SER A 67 -3.29 -21.25 2.75
N SER A 68 -3.24 -20.38 3.75
CA SER A 68 -2.52 -20.60 4.99
C SER A 68 -3.45 -21.20 6.05
N ILE A 69 -2.88 -22.00 6.97
CA ILE A 69 -3.56 -22.40 8.20
C ILE A 69 -3.12 -21.48 9.35
N GLY A 70 -3.98 -21.37 10.38
CA GLY A 70 -3.78 -20.40 11.46
C GLY A 70 -2.45 -20.55 12.20
N SER A 71 -1.96 -21.78 12.39
CA SER A 71 -0.66 -22.04 13.02
C SER A 71 0.52 -21.50 12.23
N ASP A 72 0.45 -21.57 10.90
CA ASP A 72 1.55 -21.17 10.02
C ASP A 72 1.54 -19.65 9.80
N ASN A 73 0.34 -19.05 9.81
CA ASN A 73 0.16 -17.60 9.62
C ASN A 73 0.30 -16.81 10.93
N ASN A 74 0.59 -17.48 12.04
CA ASN A 74 0.78 -16.83 13.33
C ASN A 74 2.19 -16.24 13.45
N ASP A 75 2.28 -14.92 13.63
CA ASP A 75 3.55 -14.21 13.82
C ASP A 75 4.04 -14.34 15.28
N ASN A 76 4.72 -15.44 15.60
CA ASN A 76 5.19 -15.73 16.96
C ASN A 76 6.21 -14.71 17.44
N PHE A 77 6.02 -14.19 18.65
CA PHE A 77 6.93 -13.26 19.31
C PHE A 77 8.12 -13.97 19.94
N TYR A 78 9.25 -13.27 20.02
CA TYR A 78 10.44 -13.70 20.75
C TYR A 78 11.20 -12.49 21.29
N MET A 79 12.10 -12.73 22.25
CA MET A 79 13.00 -11.71 22.78
C MET A 79 14.30 -11.71 22.01
N ASP A 80 14.72 -10.54 21.53
CA ASP A 80 16.05 -10.27 20.97
C ASP A 80 16.74 -9.25 21.88
N GLY A 81 17.49 -9.75 22.84
CA GLY A 81 17.94 -8.95 23.98
C GLY A 81 16.73 -8.41 24.76
N ASP A 82 16.65 -7.10 24.94
CA ASP A 82 15.55 -6.40 25.62
C ASP A 82 14.39 -5.98 24.68
N THR A 83 14.44 -6.38 23.42
CA THR A 83 13.46 -6.00 22.40
C THR A 83 12.58 -7.17 22.03
N VAL A 84 11.26 -6.94 22.03
CA VAL A 84 10.29 -7.91 21.50
C VAL A 84 10.29 -7.85 19.97
N LYS A 85 10.46 -8.99 19.32
CA LYS A 85 10.41 -9.14 17.87
C LYS A 85 9.49 -10.27 17.46
N LYS A 86 9.11 -10.33 16.17
CA LYS A 86 8.36 -11.42 15.56
C LYS A 86 9.29 -12.30 14.71
N ARG A 87 9.02 -13.62 14.69
CA ARG A 87 9.76 -14.59 13.87
C ARG A 87 9.43 -14.48 12.39
N THR A 88 8.19 -14.12 12.11
CA THR A 88 7.61 -13.92 10.77
C THR A 88 6.89 -12.59 10.73
N ASN A 89 6.42 -12.17 9.57
CA ASN A 89 5.69 -10.92 9.41
C ASN A 89 4.55 -11.07 8.39
N HIS A 90 3.75 -12.12 8.57
CA HIS A 90 2.58 -12.43 7.73
C HIS A 90 1.53 -11.31 7.79
N SER A 91 1.33 -10.73 8.98
CA SER A 91 0.44 -9.59 9.20
C SER A 91 0.92 -8.29 8.54
N GLY A 92 2.19 -8.24 8.11
CA GLY A 92 2.75 -7.06 7.45
C GLY A 92 2.95 -5.85 8.33
N GLY A 93 3.35 -6.05 9.60
CA GLY A 93 3.69 -4.95 10.52
C GLY A 93 2.50 -4.29 11.20
N THR A 94 1.31 -4.87 11.06
CA THR A 94 0.08 -4.39 11.70
C THR A 94 -0.58 -5.49 12.53
N LEU A 95 -1.02 -5.15 13.74
CA LEU A 95 -1.74 -6.04 14.63
C LEU A 95 -2.86 -5.26 15.33
N GLY A 96 -4.09 -5.78 15.24
CA GLY A 96 -5.25 -5.11 15.81
C GLY A 96 -5.54 -3.71 15.23
N GLY A 97 -5.00 -3.39 14.06
CA GLY A 97 -5.16 -2.09 13.41
C GLY A 97 -4.09 -1.07 13.78
N MET A 98 -3.08 -1.46 14.56
CA MET A 98 -1.95 -0.61 14.94
C MET A 98 -0.64 -1.21 14.45
N SER A 99 0.39 -0.38 14.31
CA SER A 99 1.76 -0.86 14.06
C SER A 99 2.28 -1.69 15.23
N ASP A 100 3.00 -2.77 14.92
CA ASP A 100 3.61 -3.66 15.91
C ASP A 100 5.13 -3.52 16.01
N GLY A 101 5.71 -2.52 15.32
CA GLY A 101 7.14 -2.26 15.28
C GLY A 101 7.90 -3.03 14.20
N SER A 102 7.28 -4.01 13.56
CA SER A 102 7.84 -4.70 12.40
C SER A 102 7.75 -3.84 11.15
N PRO A 103 8.51 -4.14 10.09
CA PRO A 103 8.34 -3.48 8.80
C PRO A 103 6.91 -3.62 8.27
N ILE A 104 6.31 -2.52 7.83
CA ILE A 104 4.99 -2.55 7.20
C ILE A 104 5.19 -2.93 5.74
N LEU A 105 4.55 -4.02 5.33
CA LEU A 105 4.65 -4.58 3.98
C LEU A 105 3.38 -4.26 3.19
N ILE A 106 3.54 -3.60 2.04
CA ILE A 106 2.43 -3.20 1.16
C ILE A 106 2.70 -3.68 -0.26
N ARG A 107 1.64 -4.10 -0.97
CA ARG A 107 1.65 -4.34 -2.41
C ARG A 107 0.48 -3.62 -3.05
N ALA A 108 0.74 -2.79 -4.05
CA ALA A 108 -0.28 -2.06 -4.82
C ALA A 108 -0.28 -2.55 -6.26
N SER A 109 -1.44 -2.99 -6.76
CA SER A 109 -1.62 -3.47 -8.13
C SER A 109 -2.25 -2.39 -9.00
N PHE A 110 -1.62 -2.12 -10.14
CA PHE A 110 -2.04 -1.10 -11.09
C PHE A 110 -2.60 -1.75 -12.36
N LYS A 111 -3.72 -1.24 -12.85
CA LYS A 111 -4.23 -1.64 -14.17
C LYS A 111 -3.27 -1.22 -15.28
N PRO A 112 -3.17 -2.00 -16.37
CA PRO A 112 -2.41 -1.58 -17.54
C PRO A 112 -3.00 -0.30 -18.15
N THR A 113 -2.16 0.46 -18.84
CA THR A 113 -2.57 1.69 -19.53
C THR A 113 -3.56 1.36 -20.65
N PRO A 114 -4.76 1.94 -20.67
CA PRO A 114 -5.76 1.63 -21.70
C PRO A 114 -5.49 2.31 -23.04
N SER A 115 -4.67 3.36 -23.04
CA SER A 115 -4.27 4.08 -24.26
C SER A 115 -3.18 3.29 -24.97
N ILE A 116 -3.55 2.56 -26.01
CA ILE A 116 -2.67 1.70 -26.81
C ILE A 116 -2.88 1.99 -28.30
N PHE A 117 -1.84 1.69 -29.13
CA PHE A 117 -1.91 1.81 -30.59
C PHE A 117 -2.66 0.61 -31.20
N GLN A 118 -3.94 0.44 -30.84
CA GLN A 118 -4.81 -0.59 -31.37
C GLN A 118 -6.20 0.00 -31.55
N ALA A 119 -6.90 -0.50 -32.59
CA ALA A 119 -8.30 -0.16 -32.79
C ALA A 119 -9.14 -0.67 -31.60
N GLN A 120 -9.99 0.20 -31.06
CA GLN A 120 -10.84 -0.06 -29.92
C GLN A 120 -12.26 0.42 -30.20
N ASP A 121 -13.24 -0.39 -29.81
CA ASP A 121 -14.65 -0.04 -29.91
C ASP A 121 -14.96 1.04 -28.87
N THR A 122 -15.71 2.05 -29.27
CA THR A 122 -16.18 3.13 -28.40
C THR A 122 -17.45 3.75 -28.96
N VAL A 123 -17.97 4.77 -28.26
CA VAL A 123 -19.17 5.50 -28.69
C VAL A 123 -18.89 7.01 -28.73
N THR A 124 -19.52 7.68 -29.69
CA THR A 124 -19.53 9.14 -29.78
C THR A 124 -20.46 9.75 -28.74
N ARG A 125 -20.40 11.08 -28.57
CA ARG A 125 -21.39 11.82 -27.75
C ARG A 125 -22.82 11.77 -28.35
N ALA A 126 -22.94 11.45 -29.62
CA ALA A 126 -24.22 11.23 -30.30
C ALA A 126 -24.77 9.81 -30.13
N HIS A 127 -24.11 8.99 -29.31
CA HIS A 127 -24.45 7.59 -29.03
C HIS A 127 -24.30 6.65 -30.24
N GLU A 128 -23.38 6.95 -31.14
CA GLU A 128 -23.03 6.14 -32.29
C GLU A 128 -21.81 5.28 -31.97
N GLU A 129 -21.88 3.99 -32.30
CA GLU A 129 -20.74 3.07 -32.16
C GLU A 129 -19.68 3.37 -33.23
N ILE A 130 -18.44 3.50 -32.80
CA ILE A 130 -17.30 3.73 -33.68
C ILE A 130 -16.09 2.92 -33.24
N VAL A 131 -15.21 2.66 -34.17
CA VAL A 131 -13.87 2.11 -33.91
C VAL A 131 -12.88 3.26 -33.93
N MET A 132 -12.10 3.43 -32.88
CA MET A 132 -11.11 4.49 -32.76
C MET A 132 -9.74 3.94 -32.37
N GLU A 133 -8.70 4.46 -33.03
CA GLU A 133 -7.32 4.26 -32.64
C GLU A 133 -6.78 5.54 -32.01
N ILE A 134 -6.33 5.46 -30.76
CA ILE A 134 -5.75 6.61 -30.06
C ILE A 134 -4.31 6.77 -30.51
N LYS A 135 -4.04 7.83 -31.26
CA LYS A 135 -2.70 8.20 -31.74
C LYS A 135 -2.07 9.21 -30.78
N GLY A 136 -0.78 9.08 -30.52
CA GLY A 136 -0.03 10.01 -29.67
C GLY A 136 1.07 9.31 -28.88
N ARG A 137 1.78 10.07 -28.04
CA ARG A 137 2.80 9.53 -27.16
C ARG A 137 2.11 8.95 -25.91
N HIS A 138 2.21 7.65 -25.73
CA HIS A 138 1.68 6.95 -24.55
C HIS A 138 2.81 6.40 -23.71
N ASP A 139 2.65 6.44 -22.39
CA ASP A 139 3.57 5.76 -21.50
C ASP A 139 3.30 4.25 -21.55
N PRO A 140 4.28 3.44 -21.93
CA PRO A 140 4.09 1.99 -22.04
C PRO A 140 3.85 1.34 -20.66
N ILE A 141 4.28 2.02 -19.61
CA ILE A 141 4.14 1.56 -18.22
C ILE A 141 4.13 2.75 -17.26
N ILE A 142 3.19 2.74 -16.32
CA ILE A 142 3.06 3.81 -15.30
C ILE A 142 3.90 3.54 -14.04
N GLY A 143 4.44 2.34 -13.88
CA GLY A 143 5.14 1.88 -12.67
C GLY A 143 6.19 2.85 -12.13
N PRO A 144 7.18 3.29 -12.92
CA PRO A 144 8.23 4.19 -12.43
C PRO A 144 7.71 5.52 -11.87
N ARG A 145 6.59 6.02 -12.43
CA ARG A 145 5.94 7.25 -11.93
C ARG A 145 5.07 6.99 -10.71
N ALA A 146 4.44 5.82 -10.65
CA ALA A 146 3.58 5.44 -9.55
C ALA A 146 4.35 5.19 -8.25
N VAL A 147 5.62 4.78 -8.31
CA VAL A 147 6.48 4.53 -7.14
C VAL A 147 6.47 5.72 -6.20
N VAL A 148 6.89 6.89 -6.67
CA VAL A 148 6.99 8.09 -5.82
C VAL A 148 5.64 8.54 -5.28
N VAL A 149 4.56 8.30 -6.02
CA VAL A 149 3.19 8.66 -5.59
C VAL A 149 2.74 7.73 -4.45
N VAL A 150 2.92 6.42 -4.60
CA VAL A 150 2.61 5.44 -3.53
C VAL A 150 3.42 5.75 -2.27
N GLU A 151 4.72 5.99 -2.43
CA GLU A 151 5.62 6.37 -1.35
C GLU A 151 5.13 7.60 -0.60
N SER A 152 4.82 8.66 -1.32
CA SER A 152 4.34 9.91 -0.73
C SER A 152 3.02 9.73 0.01
N MET A 153 2.06 8.99 -0.57
CA MET A 153 0.77 8.72 0.07
C MET A 153 0.93 7.89 1.34
N CYS A 154 1.80 6.90 1.34
CA CYS A 154 2.11 6.14 2.54
C CYS A 154 2.80 6.99 3.61
N ALA A 155 3.76 7.84 3.21
CA ALA A 155 4.48 8.71 4.14
C ALA A 155 3.54 9.72 4.81
N ILE A 156 2.66 10.36 4.04
CA ILE A 156 1.63 11.28 4.55
C ILE A 156 0.71 10.58 5.53
N THR A 157 0.22 9.38 5.18
CA THR A 157 -0.68 8.61 6.03
C THR A 157 -0.03 8.22 7.36
N VAL A 158 1.21 7.71 7.32
CA VAL A 158 1.93 7.33 8.55
C VAL A 158 2.23 8.56 9.40
N LEU A 159 2.62 9.68 8.78
CA LEU A 159 2.87 10.92 9.51
C LEU A 159 1.61 11.44 10.19
N ASP A 160 0.46 11.45 9.50
CA ASP A 160 -0.82 11.86 10.06
C ASP A 160 -1.21 11.02 11.28
N LEU A 161 -1.13 9.70 11.16
CA LEU A 161 -1.40 8.79 12.28
C LEU A 161 -0.39 8.91 13.42
N LEU A 162 0.88 9.21 13.13
CA LEU A 162 1.89 9.51 14.15
C LEU A 162 1.55 10.78 14.93
N MET A 163 1.09 11.82 14.24
CA MET A 163 0.66 13.07 14.88
C MET A 163 -0.58 12.86 15.76
N GLN A 164 -1.54 12.06 15.30
CA GLN A 164 -2.72 11.66 16.10
C GLN A 164 -2.28 10.85 17.33
N ASN A 165 -1.41 9.86 17.16
CA ASN A 165 -0.88 9.04 18.25
C ASN A 165 -0.11 9.86 19.31
N ALA A 166 0.52 10.97 18.92
CA ALA A 166 1.22 11.86 19.88
C ALA A 166 0.27 12.42 20.95
N THR A 167 -1.02 12.56 20.65
CA THR A 167 -2.03 13.06 21.59
C THR A 167 -2.79 11.95 22.33
N ALA A 168 -2.56 10.68 21.99
CA ALA A 168 -3.25 9.54 22.60
C ALA A 168 -2.89 9.31 24.09
N LYS A 169 -1.78 9.87 24.56
CA LYS A 169 -1.32 9.75 25.95
C LYS A 169 -1.36 11.11 26.66
N LEU A 170 -2.05 11.14 27.82
CA LEU A 170 -2.15 12.37 28.63
C LEU A 170 -0.78 12.98 28.99
N ASP A 171 0.23 12.15 29.24
CA ASP A 171 1.57 12.63 29.57
C ASP A 171 2.26 13.33 28.40
N ASN A 172 1.96 12.94 27.16
CA ASN A 172 2.42 13.66 25.97
C ASN A 172 1.77 15.05 25.90
N LEU A 173 0.46 15.13 26.13
CA LEU A 173 -0.27 16.40 26.17
C LEU A 173 0.27 17.30 27.27
N LYS A 174 0.52 16.78 28.48
CA LYS A 174 1.12 17.53 29.57
C LYS A 174 2.50 18.10 29.22
N ARG A 175 3.32 17.37 28.44
CA ARG A 175 4.62 17.87 27.99
C ARG A 175 4.51 19.02 26.99
N ILE A 176 3.50 18.98 26.12
CA ILE A 176 3.27 20.02 25.10
C ILE A 176 2.76 21.32 25.75
N TYR A 177 1.87 21.21 26.73
CA TYR A 177 1.17 22.34 27.33
C TYR A 177 1.70 22.77 28.72
N ARG A 178 2.71 22.11 29.26
CA ARG A 178 3.46 22.63 30.41
C ARG A 178 4.48 23.62 29.91
N SER A 179 4.12 24.88 29.99
CA SER A 179 5.05 26.00 30.00
C SER A 179 5.72 26.16 31.38
#